data_cf729ff76310f811c593911de04a17b9
#
_entry.id   cf729ff76310f811c593911de04a17b9
#
_cell.length_a   1.000
_cell.length_b   1.000
_cell.length_c   1.000
_cell.angle_alpha   90.00
_cell.angle_beta   90.00
_cell.angle_gamma   90.00
#
_symmetry.space_group_name_H-M   'P 1'
#
loop_
_entity.id
_entity.type
_entity.pdbx_description
1 polymer ?
#
loop_
_entity_poly.entity_id
_entity_poly.type
_entity_poly.pdbx_seq_one_letter_code
_entity_poly.pdbx_strand_id
1 'polypeptide(L)'
;LFMEPMGLDTKEVYAQGFSTSMPEDVQLEMYRSVEGLENVEIMRPAYAIEYDCCDPTQLYATLEFKNVHGLYGAGQFNGTSGYEEAASQGLIAGINAALKLKNEEPLTLKRSDGYIGTLIDDLITKGTNEPYRMMTSRSEYRLLLRQDNADERLTPFGYKIGLISEERYKKFLEKMDMIENEIKRVTSVIVPPKDANPLLEQYNSTAVKTGIRLSDMIKRPELDYEKLAPVDHNRPTLPDAVCEQVEIKRQIAQIEQFKKMEEKLLPENQDYSDIHGLRLEARQKLNKIQPKSLGQASRISGVSPSDMSVLIVWLESQKNHK
;
A
#
# COMPACT_ATOMS: atom_id res chain seq x y z
N LEU A 1 -21.59 22.33 7.88
CA LEU A 1 -22.60 21.27 7.74
C LEU A 1 -23.01 21.13 6.29
N PHE A 2 -23.20 19.88 5.87
CA PHE A 2 -23.82 19.56 4.58
C PHE A 2 -25.21 18.95 4.86
N MET A 3 -26.23 19.49 4.22
CA MET A 3 -27.61 19.04 4.39
C MET A 3 -28.00 18.21 3.18
N GLU A 4 -28.18 16.91 3.36
CA GLU A 4 -28.41 15.94 2.28
C GLU A 4 -29.81 15.32 2.42
N PRO A 5 -30.73 15.53 1.46
CA PRO A 5 -32.03 14.86 1.48
C PRO A 5 -31.86 13.32 1.47
N MET A 6 -32.52 12.62 2.40
CA MET A 6 -32.43 11.15 2.51
C MET A 6 -33.19 10.42 1.40
N GLY A 7 -34.00 11.11 0.62
CA GLY A 7 -34.75 10.56 -0.50
C GLY A 7 -35.74 11.56 -1.07
N LEU A 8 -36.39 11.21 -2.19
CA LEU A 8 -37.36 12.08 -2.88
C LEU A 8 -38.74 12.14 -2.15
N ASP A 9 -39.06 11.11 -1.42
CA ASP A 9 -40.37 10.92 -0.79
C ASP A 9 -40.33 11.10 0.74
N THR A 10 -39.23 11.65 1.28
CA THR A 10 -39.10 11.91 2.72
C THR A 10 -38.72 13.37 2.99
N LYS A 11 -39.15 13.87 4.16
CA LYS A 11 -38.71 15.15 4.69
C LYS A 11 -37.43 15.07 5.53
N GLU A 12 -36.93 13.84 5.73
CA GLU A 12 -35.72 13.61 6.49
C GLU A 12 -34.49 14.08 5.74
N VAL A 13 -33.67 14.87 6.41
CA VAL A 13 -32.43 15.43 5.88
C VAL A 13 -31.29 14.96 6.75
N TYR A 14 -30.29 14.38 6.13
CA TYR A 14 -29.06 14.01 6.83
C TYR A 14 -28.16 15.24 6.98
N ALA A 15 -27.77 15.53 8.21
CA ALA A 15 -26.86 16.63 8.52
C ALA A 15 -25.45 16.08 8.72
N GLN A 16 -24.65 16.12 7.66
CA GLN A 16 -23.25 15.71 7.69
C GLN A 16 -22.37 16.79 8.31
N GLY A 17 -21.47 16.39 9.21
CA GLY A 17 -20.46 17.27 9.80
C GLY A 17 -20.58 17.47 11.31
N PHE A 18 -21.70 17.08 11.92
CA PHE A 18 -21.90 17.07 13.37
C PHE A 18 -21.96 15.65 13.94
N SER A 19 -21.00 14.81 13.57
CA SER A 19 -20.83 13.50 14.21
C SER A 19 -20.46 13.70 15.67
N THR A 20 -21.28 13.18 16.57
CA THR A 20 -21.10 13.34 18.00
C THR A 20 -21.66 12.16 18.79
N SER A 21 -21.11 11.91 19.98
CA SER A 21 -21.63 10.97 20.97
C SER A 21 -22.28 11.67 22.17
N MET A 22 -22.50 12.98 22.09
CA MET A 22 -23.13 13.75 23.15
C MET A 22 -24.58 13.33 23.37
N PRO A 23 -25.15 13.56 24.57
CA PRO A 23 -26.58 13.32 24.82
C PRO A 23 -27.50 14.09 23.86
N GLU A 24 -28.69 13.58 23.63
CA GLU A 24 -29.63 14.09 22.64
C GLU A 24 -30.03 15.56 22.85
N ASP A 25 -30.24 15.96 24.11
CA ASP A 25 -30.52 17.34 24.50
C ASP A 25 -29.39 18.30 24.09
N VAL A 26 -28.13 17.89 24.31
CA VAL A 26 -26.97 18.67 23.90
C VAL A 26 -26.84 18.73 22.38
N GLN A 27 -27.14 17.62 21.67
CA GLN A 27 -27.15 17.62 20.20
C GLN A 27 -28.15 18.62 19.64
N LEU A 28 -29.36 18.72 20.23
CA LEU A 28 -30.36 19.67 19.83
C LEU A 28 -29.87 21.12 20.00
N GLU A 29 -29.24 21.43 21.11
CA GLU A 29 -28.64 22.76 21.35
C GLU A 29 -27.51 23.06 20.36
N MET A 30 -26.65 22.08 20.07
CA MET A 30 -25.60 22.19 19.05
C MET A 30 -26.16 22.57 17.68
N TYR A 31 -27.20 21.87 17.21
CA TYR A 31 -27.83 22.17 15.92
C TYR A 31 -28.50 23.53 15.91
N ARG A 32 -29.22 23.92 16.98
CA ARG A 32 -29.89 25.21 17.09
C ARG A 32 -28.96 26.40 17.23
N SER A 33 -27.68 26.17 17.56
CA SER A 33 -26.67 27.22 17.54
C SER A 33 -26.17 27.59 16.13
N VAL A 34 -26.54 26.81 15.11
CA VAL A 34 -26.15 27.05 13.72
C VAL A 34 -27.18 27.95 13.05
N GLU A 35 -26.71 29.01 12.41
CA GLU A 35 -27.56 29.95 11.65
C GLU A 35 -28.41 29.20 10.60
N GLY A 36 -29.72 29.42 10.64
CA GLY A 36 -30.70 28.75 9.78
C GLY A 36 -31.25 27.43 10.32
N LEU A 37 -30.75 26.92 11.47
CA LEU A 37 -31.23 25.69 12.11
C LEU A 37 -31.84 25.95 13.49
N GLU A 38 -32.20 27.18 13.82
CA GLU A 38 -32.72 27.61 15.15
C GLU A 38 -33.98 26.82 15.58
N ASN A 39 -34.77 26.39 14.59
CA ASN A 39 -36.02 25.67 14.81
C ASN A 39 -35.95 24.21 14.33
N VAL A 40 -34.76 23.65 14.21
CA VAL A 40 -34.59 22.25 13.76
C VAL A 40 -35.20 21.28 14.75
N GLU A 41 -35.79 20.20 14.24
CA GLU A 41 -36.20 19.04 14.97
C GLU A 41 -35.36 17.84 14.57
N ILE A 42 -34.78 17.16 15.56
CA ILE A 42 -33.97 15.95 15.33
C ILE A 42 -34.91 14.75 15.24
N MET A 43 -34.97 14.12 14.08
CA MET A 43 -35.75 12.87 13.89
C MET A 43 -35.00 11.64 14.43
N ARG A 44 -33.67 11.61 14.29
CA ARG A 44 -32.78 10.57 14.82
C ARG A 44 -31.48 11.24 15.31
N PRO A 45 -31.16 11.10 16.59
CA PRO A 45 -29.91 11.65 17.12
C PRO A 45 -28.70 10.89 16.55
N ALA A 46 -27.55 11.55 16.53
CA ALA A 46 -26.26 10.88 16.37
C ALA A 46 -26.01 9.95 17.57
N TYR A 47 -25.24 8.93 17.37
CA TYR A 47 -24.97 7.89 18.36
C TYR A 47 -23.49 7.49 18.37
N ALA A 48 -23.01 7.09 19.54
CA ALA A 48 -21.71 6.44 19.64
C ALA A 48 -21.81 4.98 19.20
N ILE A 49 -20.75 4.52 18.52
CA ILE A 49 -20.62 3.10 18.19
C ILE A 49 -19.42 2.58 18.99
N GLU A 50 -19.65 1.53 19.75
CA GLU A 50 -18.59 0.75 20.41
C GLU A 50 -18.41 -0.57 19.67
N TYR A 51 -17.15 -0.99 19.52
CA TYR A 51 -16.83 -2.24 18.85
C TYR A 51 -16.08 -3.16 19.81
N ASP A 52 -16.62 -4.36 20.01
CA ASP A 52 -15.83 -5.44 20.60
C ASP A 52 -14.74 -5.85 19.61
N CYS A 53 -13.52 -5.97 20.09
CA CYS A 53 -12.38 -6.42 19.26
C CYS A 53 -11.44 -7.30 20.07
N CYS A 54 -10.71 -8.14 19.36
CA CYS A 54 -9.60 -8.91 19.90
C CYS A 54 -8.27 -8.25 19.53
N ASP A 55 -7.25 -8.47 20.35
CA ASP A 55 -5.88 -8.04 20.03
C ASP A 55 -5.41 -8.75 18.74
N PRO A 56 -5.22 -8.05 17.61
CA PRO A 56 -4.85 -8.67 16.35
C PRO A 56 -3.40 -9.19 16.31
N THR A 57 -2.58 -8.87 17.31
CA THR A 57 -1.24 -9.46 17.45
C THR A 57 -1.28 -10.97 17.74
N GLN A 58 -2.46 -11.51 18.07
CA GLN A 58 -2.70 -12.95 18.20
C GLN A 58 -2.85 -13.69 16.87
N LEU A 59 -2.86 -12.97 15.74
CA LEU A 59 -3.01 -13.54 14.41
C LEU A 59 -1.65 -13.74 13.73
N TYR A 60 -1.59 -14.78 12.87
CA TYR A 60 -0.56 -14.89 11.85
C TYR A 60 -0.85 -13.94 10.68
N ALA A 61 0.10 -13.77 9.77
CA ALA A 61 -0.10 -13.02 8.53
C ALA A 61 -1.18 -13.63 7.60
N THR A 62 -1.58 -14.85 7.85
CA THR A 62 -2.70 -15.56 7.21
C THR A 62 -4.05 -15.18 7.78
N LEU A 63 -4.08 -14.39 8.87
CA LEU A 63 -5.24 -14.08 9.71
C LEU A 63 -5.79 -15.28 10.49
N GLU A 64 -5.07 -16.39 10.57
CA GLU A 64 -5.37 -17.49 11.48
C GLU A 64 -4.89 -17.14 12.90
N PHE A 65 -5.67 -17.51 13.92
CA PHE A 65 -5.27 -17.37 15.32
C PHE A 65 -4.11 -18.28 15.67
N LYS A 66 -3.10 -17.74 16.39
CA LYS A 66 -1.92 -18.51 16.83
C LYS A 66 -2.26 -19.63 17.79
N ASN A 67 -3.26 -19.41 18.63
CA ASN A 67 -3.65 -20.34 19.71
C ASN A 67 -4.82 -21.26 19.36
N VAL A 68 -5.51 -21.03 18.23
CA VAL A 68 -6.67 -21.82 17.80
C VAL A 68 -6.56 -22.15 16.34
N HIS A 69 -6.12 -23.38 16.05
CA HIS A 69 -5.95 -23.84 14.68
C HIS A 69 -7.29 -23.90 13.91
N GLY A 70 -7.27 -23.37 12.68
CA GLY A 70 -8.45 -23.34 11.80
C GLY A 70 -9.40 -22.20 12.09
N LEU A 71 -9.16 -21.37 13.11
CA LEU A 71 -9.93 -20.17 13.38
C LEU A 71 -9.26 -18.96 12.73
N TYR A 72 -10.03 -18.18 11.98
CA TYR A 72 -9.57 -16.95 11.31
C TYR A 72 -10.37 -15.74 11.79
N GLY A 73 -9.71 -14.60 11.96
CA GLY A 73 -10.34 -13.33 12.33
C GLY A 73 -10.32 -12.35 11.17
N ALA A 74 -11.44 -11.64 10.93
CA ALA A 74 -11.53 -10.64 9.87
C ALA A 74 -12.50 -9.51 10.21
N GLY A 75 -12.21 -8.29 9.74
CA GLY A 75 -13.08 -7.14 9.90
C GLY A 75 -12.88 -6.41 11.24
N GLN A 76 -13.95 -5.78 11.73
CA GLN A 76 -13.90 -4.97 12.95
C GLN A 76 -13.45 -5.75 14.18
N PHE A 77 -13.68 -7.06 14.19
CA PHE A 77 -13.21 -7.97 15.24
C PHE A 77 -11.70 -7.88 15.48
N ASN A 78 -10.92 -7.53 14.45
CA ASN A 78 -9.49 -7.29 14.53
C ASN A 78 -9.13 -5.81 14.80
N GLY A 79 -10.08 -5.01 15.28
CA GLY A 79 -9.85 -3.61 15.63
C GLY A 79 -9.83 -2.64 14.44
N THR A 80 -10.42 -3.00 13.30
CA THR A 80 -10.59 -2.10 12.13
C THR A 80 -12.02 -1.57 12.07
N SER A 81 -12.23 -0.36 11.51
CA SER A 81 -13.57 0.26 11.47
C SER A 81 -14.11 0.52 10.06
N GLY A 82 -13.39 0.17 8.99
CA GLY A 82 -13.83 0.42 7.62
C GLY A 82 -14.30 -0.80 6.88
N TYR A 83 -15.17 -0.60 5.89
CA TYR A 83 -15.69 -1.67 5.02
C TYR A 83 -14.59 -2.28 4.16
N GLU A 84 -13.68 -1.44 3.67
CA GLU A 84 -12.55 -1.86 2.83
C GLU A 84 -11.57 -2.74 3.62
N GLU A 85 -11.31 -2.38 4.88
CA GLU A 85 -10.49 -3.18 5.77
C GLU A 85 -11.14 -4.54 6.06
N ALA A 86 -12.45 -4.56 6.29
CA ALA A 86 -13.19 -5.79 6.55
C ALA A 86 -13.20 -6.71 5.32
N ALA A 87 -13.48 -6.17 4.14
CA ALA A 87 -13.48 -6.91 2.88
C ALA A 87 -12.10 -7.50 2.57
N SER A 88 -11.04 -6.71 2.77
CA SER A 88 -9.66 -7.13 2.54
C SER A 88 -9.24 -8.27 3.46
N GLN A 89 -9.55 -8.16 4.74
CA GLN A 89 -9.25 -9.20 5.72
C GLN A 89 -10.06 -10.47 5.44
N GLY A 90 -11.36 -10.33 5.15
CA GLY A 90 -12.22 -11.47 4.82
C GLY A 90 -11.74 -12.23 3.59
N LEU A 91 -11.27 -11.51 2.55
CA LEU A 91 -10.70 -12.12 1.36
C LEU A 91 -9.43 -12.93 1.71
N ILE A 92 -8.48 -12.36 2.44
CA ILE A 92 -7.22 -13.05 2.79
C ILE A 92 -7.48 -14.22 3.74
N ALA A 93 -8.34 -14.07 4.73
CA ALA A 93 -8.72 -15.12 5.65
C ALA A 93 -9.38 -16.30 4.91
N GLY A 94 -10.34 -16.02 4.00
CA GLY A 94 -11.01 -17.03 3.20
C GLY A 94 -10.08 -17.77 2.25
N ILE A 95 -9.16 -17.05 1.56
CA ILE A 95 -8.14 -17.65 0.72
C ILE A 95 -7.27 -18.61 1.53
N ASN A 96 -6.75 -18.17 2.68
CA ASN A 96 -5.84 -18.99 3.48
C ASN A 96 -6.54 -20.19 4.14
N ALA A 97 -7.81 -20.03 4.53
CA ALA A 97 -8.59 -21.16 4.99
C ALA A 97 -8.78 -22.22 3.90
N ALA A 98 -9.07 -21.79 2.66
CA ALA A 98 -9.20 -22.70 1.52
C ALA A 98 -7.87 -23.38 1.14
N LEU A 99 -6.76 -22.64 1.10
CA LEU A 99 -5.44 -23.16 0.81
C LEU A 99 -5.01 -24.19 1.87
N LYS A 100 -5.28 -23.90 3.15
CA LYS A 100 -5.00 -24.83 4.25
C LYS A 100 -5.76 -26.16 4.10
N LEU A 101 -7.06 -26.11 3.74
CA LEU A 101 -7.85 -27.33 3.48
C LEU A 101 -7.33 -28.15 2.30
N LYS A 102 -6.70 -27.49 1.33
CA LYS A 102 -6.06 -28.14 0.18
C LYS A 102 -4.62 -28.60 0.47
N ASN A 103 -4.06 -28.32 1.64
CA ASN A 103 -2.66 -28.51 1.99
C ASN A 103 -1.71 -27.76 1.02
N GLU A 104 -2.11 -26.57 0.57
CA GLU A 104 -1.32 -25.67 -0.28
C GLU A 104 -0.65 -24.59 0.57
N GLU A 105 0.42 -23.99 0.03
CA GLU A 105 1.16 -22.91 0.69
C GLU A 105 0.25 -21.67 0.91
N PRO A 106 0.31 -21.06 2.10
CA PRO A 106 -0.53 -19.91 2.42
C PRO A 106 -0.16 -18.66 1.59
N LEU A 107 -1.16 -17.84 1.30
CA LEU A 107 -0.96 -16.53 0.71
C LEU A 107 -0.69 -15.49 1.78
N THR A 108 0.50 -14.91 1.78
CA THR A 108 0.85 -13.74 2.59
C THR A 108 1.34 -12.62 1.69
N LEU A 109 0.72 -11.45 1.80
CA LEU A 109 1.11 -10.26 1.04
C LEU A 109 2.10 -9.43 1.84
N LYS A 110 3.16 -8.98 1.18
CA LYS A 110 4.11 -8.01 1.74
C LYS A 110 3.50 -6.61 1.69
N ARG A 111 4.02 -5.70 2.47
CA ARG A 111 3.64 -4.28 2.45
C ARG A 111 3.87 -3.62 1.08
N SER A 112 4.86 -4.09 0.33
CA SER A 112 5.14 -3.65 -1.05
C SER A 112 4.22 -4.24 -2.11
N ASP A 113 3.47 -5.31 -1.79
CA ASP A 113 2.57 -5.95 -2.76
C ASP A 113 1.22 -5.23 -2.84
N GLY A 114 0.75 -4.68 -1.72
CA GLY A 114 -0.53 -3.97 -1.68
C GLY A 114 -0.84 -3.34 -0.33
N TYR A 115 -1.83 -2.45 -0.30
CA TYR A 115 -2.34 -1.88 0.96
C TYR A 115 -2.91 -2.95 1.89
N ILE A 116 -3.41 -4.08 1.36
CA ILE A 116 -3.84 -5.23 2.16
C ILE A 116 -2.65 -5.81 2.94
N GLY A 117 -1.47 -5.92 2.32
CA GLY A 117 -0.25 -6.35 3.01
C GLY A 117 0.17 -5.38 4.11
N THR A 118 0.07 -4.06 3.86
CA THR A 118 0.33 -3.03 4.87
C THR A 118 -0.66 -3.13 6.03
N LEU A 119 -1.95 -3.29 5.75
CA LEU A 119 -3.01 -3.44 6.75
C LEU A 119 -2.73 -4.64 7.67
N ILE A 120 -2.54 -5.81 7.10
CA ILE A 120 -2.34 -7.04 7.88
C ILE A 120 -1.04 -6.96 8.70
N ASP A 121 0.05 -6.48 8.11
CA ASP A 121 1.31 -6.32 8.81
C ASP A 121 1.20 -5.34 9.99
N ASP A 122 0.50 -4.20 9.81
CA ASP A 122 0.25 -3.26 10.92
C ASP A 122 -0.57 -3.91 12.04
N LEU A 123 -1.64 -4.64 11.71
CA LEU A 123 -2.48 -5.31 12.69
C LEU A 123 -1.69 -6.31 13.54
N ILE A 124 -0.94 -7.21 12.90
CA ILE A 124 -0.26 -8.30 13.60
C ILE A 124 1.04 -7.90 14.31
N THR A 125 1.61 -6.74 13.96
CA THR A 125 2.89 -6.27 14.54
C THR A 125 2.73 -5.12 15.53
N LYS A 126 1.83 -4.18 15.25
CA LYS A 126 1.60 -2.99 16.09
C LYS A 126 0.41 -3.15 17.03
N GLY A 127 -0.55 -4.00 16.67
CA GLY A 127 -1.84 -4.05 17.33
C GLY A 127 -2.69 -2.80 17.06
N THR A 128 -3.80 -2.67 17.80
CA THR A 128 -4.73 -1.55 17.67
C THR A 128 -5.07 -1.00 19.06
N ASN A 129 -4.71 0.25 19.32
CA ASN A 129 -5.12 0.99 20.53
C ASN A 129 -6.37 1.86 20.27
N GLU A 130 -6.70 2.06 19.01
CA GLU A 130 -7.85 2.81 18.49
C GLU A 130 -8.32 2.14 17.21
N PRO A 131 -9.55 2.39 16.73
CA PRO A 131 -10.05 1.79 15.50
C PRO A 131 -9.13 2.08 14.32
N TYR A 132 -8.56 1.02 13.73
CA TYR A 132 -7.62 1.16 12.61
C TYR A 132 -8.34 1.53 11.32
N ARG A 133 -7.82 2.54 10.63
CA ARG A 133 -8.21 2.93 9.27
C ARG A 133 -6.99 2.90 8.36
N MET A 134 -7.15 2.27 7.18
CA MET A 134 -6.12 2.23 6.16
C MET A 134 -6.06 3.58 5.44
N MET A 135 -4.93 4.26 5.56
CA MET A 135 -4.64 5.49 4.85
C MET A 135 -3.34 5.33 4.06
N THR A 136 -3.22 6.03 2.94
CA THR A 136 -2.00 5.98 2.12
C THR A 136 -0.74 6.39 2.89
N SER A 137 -0.89 7.26 3.91
CA SER A 137 0.21 7.68 4.79
C SER A 137 0.77 6.56 5.66
N ARG A 138 0.04 5.46 5.85
CA ARG A 138 0.51 4.30 6.62
C ARG A 138 1.51 3.42 5.85
N SER A 139 1.59 3.59 4.53
CA SER A 139 2.50 2.82 3.69
C SER A 139 3.71 3.65 3.27
N GLU A 140 4.89 3.16 3.55
CA GLU A 140 6.18 3.65 3.03
C GLU A 140 6.30 3.43 1.51
N TYR A 141 5.51 2.51 0.96
CA TYR A 141 5.47 2.18 -0.46
C TYR A 141 4.38 2.91 -1.24
N ARG A 142 3.77 3.98 -0.71
CA ARG A 142 2.63 4.67 -1.34
C ARG A 142 2.88 5.11 -2.79
N LEU A 143 4.13 5.38 -3.17
CA LEU A 143 4.49 5.73 -4.55
C LEU A 143 4.53 4.51 -5.49
N LEU A 144 4.70 3.29 -4.93
CA LEU A 144 4.64 2.03 -5.67
C LEU A 144 3.22 1.45 -5.71
N LEU A 145 2.45 1.67 -4.65
CA LEU A 145 1.10 1.10 -4.48
C LEU A 145 0.06 1.98 -5.16
N ARG A 146 0.07 2.03 -6.48
CA ARG A 146 -0.87 2.78 -7.29
C ARG A 146 -1.95 1.88 -7.86
N GLN A 147 -3.08 2.48 -8.24
CA GLN A 147 -4.18 1.77 -8.88
C GLN A 147 -3.80 1.25 -10.27
N ASP A 148 -3.06 2.06 -11.02
CA ASP A 148 -2.65 1.79 -12.40
C ASP A 148 -1.72 0.58 -12.56
N ASN A 149 -1.00 0.17 -11.51
CA ASN A 149 -0.10 -0.98 -11.51
C ASN A 149 -0.54 -2.11 -10.56
N ALA A 150 -1.76 -2.10 -10.08
CA ALA A 150 -2.25 -3.12 -9.16
C ALA A 150 -2.28 -4.52 -9.79
N ASP A 151 -2.55 -4.59 -11.08
CA ASP A 151 -2.54 -5.83 -11.86
C ASP A 151 -1.13 -6.46 -11.91
N GLU A 152 -0.08 -5.66 -12.11
CA GLU A 152 1.31 -6.14 -12.09
C GLU A 152 1.68 -6.78 -10.76
N ARG A 153 1.23 -6.18 -9.65
CA ARG A 153 1.57 -6.64 -8.31
C ARG A 153 0.74 -7.85 -7.85
N LEU A 154 -0.53 -7.94 -8.23
CA LEU A 154 -1.49 -8.87 -7.61
C LEU A 154 -2.02 -9.95 -8.55
N THR A 155 -2.04 -9.74 -9.90
CA THR A 155 -2.56 -10.75 -10.84
C THR A 155 -1.79 -12.08 -10.76
N PRO A 156 -0.44 -12.12 -10.61
CA PRO A 156 0.28 -13.37 -10.46
C PRO A 156 -0.15 -14.18 -9.21
N PHE A 157 -0.39 -13.49 -8.09
CA PHE A 157 -0.92 -14.15 -6.89
C PHE A 157 -2.32 -14.72 -7.14
N GLY A 158 -3.21 -13.88 -7.71
CA GLY A 158 -4.59 -14.30 -8.02
C GLY A 158 -4.65 -15.50 -8.97
N TYR A 159 -3.75 -15.56 -9.96
CA TYR A 159 -3.65 -16.68 -10.88
C TYR A 159 -3.15 -17.95 -10.17
N LYS A 160 -2.07 -17.84 -9.38
CA LYS A 160 -1.48 -18.96 -8.63
C LYS A 160 -2.50 -19.65 -7.71
N ILE A 161 -3.40 -18.88 -7.07
CA ILE A 161 -4.42 -19.42 -6.15
C ILE A 161 -5.76 -19.74 -6.85
N GLY A 162 -5.83 -19.62 -8.19
CA GLY A 162 -6.99 -20.02 -8.97
C GLY A 162 -8.15 -19.00 -9.02
N LEU A 163 -7.92 -17.74 -8.60
CA LEU A 163 -8.94 -16.66 -8.68
C LEU A 163 -8.94 -15.92 -10.02
N ILE A 164 -7.87 -16.02 -10.80
CA ILE A 164 -7.73 -15.40 -12.12
C ILE A 164 -7.75 -16.49 -13.18
N SER A 165 -8.61 -16.34 -14.20
CA SER A 165 -8.70 -17.29 -15.32
C SER A 165 -7.46 -17.24 -16.22
N GLU A 166 -7.19 -18.34 -16.92
CA GLU A 166 -6.10 -18.45 -17.91
C GLU A 166 -6.16 -17.33 -18.95
N GLU A 167 -7.35 -17.02 -19.46
CA GLU A 167 -7.55 -15.97 -20.45
C GLU A 167 -7.15 -14.59 -19.92
N ARG A 168 -7.57 -14.25 -18.68
CA ARG A 168 -7.17 -12.98 -18.04
C ARG A 168 -5.68 -12.91 -17.77
N TYR A 169 -5.10 -14.02 -17.34
CA TYR A 169 -3.66 -14.09 -17.07
C TYR A 169 -2.84 -13.93 -18.34
N LYS A 170 -3.28 -14.52 -19.45
CA LYS A 170 -2.64 -14.35 -20.77
C LYS A 170 -2.66 -12.89 -21.22
N LYS A 171 -3.80 -12.21 -21.15
CA LYS A 171 -3.92 -10.77 -21.47
C LYS A 171 -2.99 -9.91 -20.57
N PHE A 172 -2.88 -10.27 -19.31
CA PHE A 172 -1.94 -9.61 -18.40
C PHE A 172 -0.49 -9.81 -18.85
N LEU A 173 -0.07 -11.03 -19.19
CA LEU A 173 1.29 -11.30 -19.68
C LEU A 173 1.60 -10.54 -20.96
N GLU A 174 0.67 -10.50 -21.92
CA GLU A 174 0.80 -9.72 -23.16
C GLU A 174 1.03 -8.22 -22.87
N LYS A 175 0.28 -7.65 -21.90
CA LYS A 175 0.50 -6.27 -21.44
C LYS A 175 1.90 -6.08 -20.85
N MET A 176 2.34 -7.01 -20.00
CA MET A 176 3.67 -6.93 -19.37
C MET A 176 4.80 -7.01 -20.39
N ASP A 177 4.68 -7.90 -21.38
CA ASP A 177 5.65 -8.03 -22.47
C ASP A 177 5.73 -6.75 -23.32
N MET A 178 4.60 -6.13 -23.63
CA MET A 178 4.58 -4.84 -24.35
C MET A 178 5.32 -3.76 -23.56
N ILE A 179 5.07 -3.64 -22.26
CA ILE A 179 5.73 -2.65 -21.37
C ILE A 179 7.24 -2.92 -21.35
N GLU A 180 7.66 -4.16 -21.13
CA GLU A 180 9.08 -4.50 -21.02
C GLU A 180 9.84 -4.26 -22.33
N ASN A 181 9.25 -4.67 -23.47
CA ASN A 181 9.84 -4.46 -24.77
C ASN A 181 9.98 -2.97 -25.11
N GLU A 182 8.97 -2.16 -24.79
CA GLU A 182 9.01 -0.73 -25.01
C GLU A 182 10.04 -0.03 -24.10
N ILE A 183 10.16 -0.43 -22.84
CA ILE A 183 11.20 0.05 -21.95
C ILE A 183 12.61 -0.24 -22.49
N LYS A 184 12.84 -1.45 -23.03
CA LYS A 184 14.09 -1.82 -23.68
C LYS A 184 14.35 -0.95 -24.91
N ARG A 185 13.35 -0.74 -25.75
CA ARG A 185 13.44 0.06 -26.96
C ARG A 185 13.81 1.52 -26.63
N VAL A 186 13.05 2.23 -25.79
CA VAL A 186 13.33 3.63 -25.45
C VAL A 186 14.66 3.81 -24.74
N THR A 187 15.20 2.77 -24.11
CA THR A 187 16.51 2.78 -23.48
C THR A 187 17.63 2.64 -24.51
N SER A 188 17.40 1.98 -25.63
CA SER A 188 18.39 1.77 -26.70
C SER A 188 18.40 2.90 -27.74
N VAL A 189 17.28 3.57 -27.97
CA VAL A 189 17.15 4.62 -28.99
C VAL A 189 17.82 5.90 -28.52
N ILE A 190 18.77 6.40 -29.31
CA ILE A 190 19.50 7.66 -29.07
C ILE A 190 19.04 8.69 -30.10
N VAL A 191 18.56 9.82 -29.63
CA VAL A 191 18.15 10.98 -30.44
C VAL A 191 19.33 11.95 -30.56
N PRO A 192 19.78 12.30 -31.76
CA PRO A 192 20.87 13.27 -31.92
C PRO A 192 20.44 14.68 -31.52
N PRO A 193 21.38 15.56 -31.12
CA PRO A 193 21.06 16.92 -30.65
C PRO A 193 20.27 17.78 -31.65
N LYS A 194 20.52 17.59 -32.94
CA LYS A 194 19.82 18.32 -34.02
C LYS A 194 18.32 18.06 -34.02
N ASP A 195 17.89 16.86 -33.63
CA ASP A 195 16.47 16.44 -33.61
C ASP A 195 15.88 16.64 -32.21
N ALA A 196 16.70 16.46 -31.13
CA ALA A 196 16.23 16.62 -29.76
C ALA A 196 16.04 18.08 -29.34
N ASN A 197 16.97 18.97 -29.68
CA ASN A 197 16.97 20.35 -29.18
C ASN A 197 15.73 21.18 -29.60
N PRO A 198 15.22 21.11 -30.83
CA PRO A 198 13.99 21.81 -31.17
C PRO A 198 12.80 21.42 -30.29
N LEU A 199 12.68 20.12 -29.98
CA LEU A 199 11.64 19.62 -29.06
C LEU A 199 11.87 20.09 -27.62
N LEU A 200 13.12 20.03 -27.14
CA LEU A 200 13.50 20.47 -25.79
C LEU A 200 13.21 21.95 -25.60
N GLU A 201 13.53 22.81 -26.59
CA GLU A 201 13.25 24.25 -26.57
C GLU A 201 11.73 24.53 -26.55
N GLN A 202 10.95 23.78 -27.33
CA GLN A 202 9.51 23.90 -27.36
C GLN A 202 8.87 23.73 -25.97
N TYR A 203 9.43 22.83 -25.16
CA TYR A 203 8.95 22.54 -23.80
C TYR A 203 9.77 23.22 -22.69
N ASN A 204 10.58 24.23 -23.02
CA ASN A 204 11.46 24.97 -22.09
C ASN A 204 12.43 24.06 -21.30
N SER A 205 12.83 22.95 -21.89
CA SER A 205 13.79 22.03 -21.30
C SER A 205 15.21 22.31 -21.77
N THR A 206 16.21 21.94 -20.97
CA THR A 206 17.61 22.23 -21.26
C THR A 206 18.11 21.48 -22.50
N ALA A 207 18.70 22.22 -23.45
CA ALA A 207 19.30 21.65 -24.66
C ALA A 207 20.48 20.70 -24.34
N VAL A 208 20.71 19.73 -25.21
CA VAL A 208 21.78 18.74 -25.09
C VAL A 208 22.89 18.95 -26.08
N LYS A 209 24.13 18.63 -25.71
CA LYS A 209 25.32 18.74 -26.57
C LYS A 209 25.66 17.44 -27.27
N THR A 210 25.22 16.31 -26.73
CA THR A 210 25.45 14.95 -27.24
C THR A 210 24.11 14.23 -27.43
N GLY A 211 24.12 13.09 -28.14
CA GLY A 211 22.92 12.27 -28.28
C GLY A 211 22.32 11.90 -26.90
N ILE A 212 21.01 11.95 -26.81
CA ILE A 212 20.24 11.63 -25.61
C ILE A 212 19.32 10.43 -25.86
N ARG A 213 19.20 9.54 -24.89
CA ARG A 213 18.26 8.40 -24.99
C ARG A 213 16.84 8.89 -24.78
N LEU A 214 15.88 8.27 -25.50
CA LEU A 214 14.46 8.54 -25.25
C LEU A 214 14.08 8.32 -23.78
N SER A 215 14.60 7.27 -23.16
CA SER A 215 14.40 6.99 -21.73
C SER A 215 14.89 8.10 -20.80
N ASP A 216 15.88 8.88 -21.17
CA ASP A 216 16.40 10.00 -20.38
C ASP A 216 15.63 11.30 -20.67
N MET A 217 15.01 11.39 -21.85
CA MET A 217 14.06 12.49 -22.13
C MET A 217 12.77 12.33 -21.33
N ILE A 218 12.20 11.11 -21.25
CA ILE A 218 10.98 10.80 -20.46
C ILE A 218 11.14 11.16 -18.97
N LYS A 219 12.36 11.11 -18.43
CA LYS A 219 12.61 11.46 -17.01
C LYS A 219 12.53 12.98 -16.73
N ARG A 220 12.49 13.82 -17.76
CA ARG A 220 12.44 15.27 -17.58
C ARG A 220 11.00 15.68 -17.23
N PRO A 221 10.79 16.55 -16.23
CA PRO A 221 9.44 16.94 -15.77
C PRO A 221 8.55 17.57 -16.85
N GLU A 222 9.17 18.21 -17.84
CA GLU A 222 8.47 18.91 -18.91
C GLU A 222 7.99 17.97 -20.02
N LEU A 223 8.54 16.75 -20.08
CA LEU A 223 8.31 15.76 -21.13
C LEU A 223 7.57 14.54 -20.58
N ASP A 224 6.81 13.93 -21.46
CA ASP A 224 6.13 12.65 -21.26
C ASP A 224 6.35 11.76 -22.50
N TYR A 225 5.87 10.53 -22.44
CA TYR A 225 6.03 9.58 -23.54
C TYR A 225 5.38 10.10 -24.83
N GLU A 226 4.21 10.76 -24.75
CA GLU A 226 3.48 11.25 -25.91
C GLU A 226 4.21 12.42 -26.60
N LYS A 227 4.76 13.35 -25.86
CA LYS A 227 5.51 14.50 -26.39
C LYS A 227 6.77 14.10 -27.16
N LEU A 228 7.27 12.87 -26.98
CA LEU A 228 8.44 12.38 -27.73
C LEU A 228 8.11 11.89 -29.15
N ALA A 229 6.84 11.79 -29.54
CA ALA A 229 6.43 11.29 -30.85
C ALA A 229 7.16 11.97 -32.03
N PRO A 230 7.42 13.32 -32.05
CA PRO A 230 8.10 13.97 -33.17
C PRO A 230 9.54 13.51 -33.39
N VAL A 231 10.21 13.02 -32.36
CA VAL A 231 11.63 12.59 -32.41
C VAL A 231 11.80 11.05 -32.32
N ASP A 232 10.69 10.33 -32.15
CA ASP A 232 10.65 8.85 -32.07
C ASP A 232 10.02 8.26 -33.34
N HIS A 233 10.77 8.27 -34.42
CA HIS A 233 10.29 7.86 -35.76
C HIS A 233 9.88 6.39 -35.88
N ASN A 234 10.35 5.53 -34.97
CA ASN A 234 10.04 4.10 -34.95
C ASN A 234 9.12 3.73 -33.78
N ARG A 235 8.32 4.67 -33.31
CA ARG A 235 7.39 4.48 -32.20
C ARG A 235 6.31 3.45 -32.57
N PRO A 236 6.14 2.38 -31.77
CA PRO A 236 5.04 1.44 -31.99
C PRO A 236 3.70 2.04 -31.55
N THR A 237 2.61 1.55 -32.14
CA THR A 237 1.26 1.83 -31.63
C THR A 237 0.99 0.91 -30.45
N LEU A 238 0.87 1.48 -29.27
CA LEU A 238 0.64 0.77 -28.01
C LEU A 238 -0.65 1.26 -27.35
N PRO A 239 -1.31 0.43 -26.53
CA PRO A 239 -2.41 0.89 -25.67
C PRO A 239 -1.95 1.98 -24.69
N ASP A 240 -2.83 2.94 -24.40
CA ASP A 240 -2.54 4.07 -23.48
C ASP A 240 -2.01 3.58 -22.12
N ALA A 241 -2.62 2.55 -21.56
CA ALA A 241 -2.20 1.94 -20.30
C ALA A 241 -0.77 1.36 -20.33
N VAL A 242 -0.25 0.99 -21.51
CA VAL A 242 1.14 0.54 -21.69
C VAL A 242 2.07 1.76 -21.75
N CYS A 243 1.69 2.79 -22.51
CA CYS A 243 2.45 4.04 -22.62
C CYS A 243 2.65 4.70 -21.24
N GLU A 244 1.57 4.81 -20.47
CA GLU A 244 1.58 5.34 -19.10
C GLU A 244 2.53 4.54 -18.18
N GLN A 245 2.51 3.22 -18.24
CA GLN A 245 3.41 2.39 -17.43
C GLN A 245 4.88 2.51 -17.85
N VAL A 246 5.17 2.69 -19.12
CA VAL A 246 6.54 2.94 -19.61
C VAL A 246 7.09 4.24 -19.03
N GLU A 247 6.28 5.30 -19.03
CA GLU A 247 6.64 6.60 -18.48
C GLU A 247 6.92 6.50 -16.97
N ILE A 248 5.96 5.96 -16.21
CA ILE A 248 6.02 5.86 -14.76
C ILE A 248 7.23 5.01 -14.31
N LYS A 249 7.47 3.86 -14.93
CA LYS A 249 8.60 2.99 -14.57
C LYS A 249 9.95 3.65 -14.79
N ARG A 250 10.04 4.62 -15.69
CA ARG A 250 11.26 5.41 -15.91
C ARG A 250 11.48 6.48 -14.84
N GLN A 251 10.41 7.00 -14.26
CA GLN A 251 10.49 8.00 -13.19
C GLN A 251 10.80 7.38 -11.81
N ILE A 252 10.35 6.14 -11.57
CA ILE A 252 10.37 5.50 -10.23
C ILE A 252 11.63 4.67 -9.93
N ALA A 253 12.57 4.50 -10.85
CA ALA A 253 13.75 3.64 -10.68
C ALA A 253 14.59 3.88 -9.39
N GLN A 254 14.41 5.01 -8.69
CA GLN A 254 15.07 5.31 -7.42
C GLN A 254 14.44 4.57 -6.21
N ILE A 255 13.20 4.08 -6.31
CA ILE A 255 12.48 3.52 -5.16
C ILE A 255 12.85 2.05 -4.90
N GLU A 256 13.40 1.36 -5.89
CA GLU A 256 13.85 -0.04 -5.75
C GLU A 256 14.98 -0.24 -4.72
N GLN A 257 15.76 0.80 -4.43
CA GLN A 257 16.79 0.72 -3.39
C GLN A 257 16.18 0.56 -1.98
N PHE A 258 15.04 1.19 -1.71
CA PHE A 258 14.34 1.03 -0.43
C PHE A 258 13.76 -0.38 -0.25
N LYS A 259 13.26 -0.99 -1.33
CA LYS A 259 12.70 -2.35 -1.33
C LYS A 259 13.72 -3.40 -0.87
N LYS A 260 14.95 -3.28 -1.33
CA LYS A 260 16.05 -4.21 -0.96
C LYS A 260 16.41 -4.20 0.53
N MET A 261 16.26 -3.08 1.23
CA MET A 261 16.52 -3.02 2.67
C MET A 261 15.38 -3.65 3.49
N GLU A 262 14.13 -3.43 3.07
CA GLU A 262 12.94 -4.01 3.72
C GLU A 262 12.91 -5.55 3.65
N GLU A 263 13.40 -6.11 2.55
CA GLU A 263 13.39 -7.56 2.28
C GLU A 263 14.50 -8.34 2.99
N LYS A 264 15.45 -7.67 3.67
CA LYS A 264 16.47 -8.38 4.45
C LYS A 264 15.79 -9.16 5.60
N LEU A 265 15.81 -10.49 5.49
CA LEU A 265 15.23 -11.39 6.49
C LEU A 265 16.05 -11.38 7.77
N LEU A 266 15.37 -11.44 8.89
CA LEU A 266 15.94 -11.71 10.21
C LEU A 266 15.88 -13.22 10.49
N PRO A 267 16.84 -13.78 11.25
CA PRO A 267 16.80 -15.19 11.62
C PRO A 267 15.52 -15.53 12.40
N GLU A 268 14.94 -16.69 12.13
CA GLU A 268 13.79 -17.19 12.89
C GLU A 268 14.20 -17.51 14.33
N ASN A 269 13.30 -17.22 15.28
CA ASN A 269 13.51 -17.42 16.71
C ASN A 269 14.77 -16.75 17.26
N GLN A 270 15.13 -15.58 16.69
CA GLN A 270 16.29 -14.81 17.15
C GLN A 270 16.07 -14.28 18.56
N ASP A 271 17.04 -14.56 19.45
CA ASP A 271 17.14 -13.86 20.74
C ASP A 271 17.86 -12.52 20.54
N TYR A 272 17.13 -11.42 20.79
CA TYR A 272 17.66 -10.07 20.65
C TYR A 272 18.27 -9.54 21.95
N SER A 273 18.25 -10.33 23.04
CA SER A 273 18.75 -9.91 24.36
C SER A 273 20.25 -9.63 24.36
N ASP A 274 21.01 -10.40 23.58
CA ASP A 274 22.48 -10.34 23.52
C ASP A 274 23.02 -9.41 22.44
N ILE A 275 22.15 -8.72 21.69
CA ILE A 275 22.63 -7.79 20.66
C ILE A 275 23.08 -6.49 21.31
N HIS A 276 24.41 -6.30 21.38
CA HIS A 276 25.01 -5.09 21.92
C HIS A 276 24.60 -3.83 21.14
N GLY A 277 24.22 -2.78 21.86
CA GLY A 277 23.82 -1.50 21.28
C GLY A 277 22.30 -1.34 21.11
N LEU A 278 21.50 -2.41 21.18
CA LEU A 278 20.04 -2.28 21.22
C LEU A 278 19.59 -1.80 22.61
N ARG A 279 18.63 -0.86 22.64
CA ARG A 279 18.00 -0.42 23.86
C ARG A 279 17.14 -1.54 24.48
N LEU A 280 16.98 -1.50 25.81
CA LEU A 280 16.22 -2.54 26.54
C LEU A 280 14.79 -2.70 26.01
N GLU A 281 14.09 -1.58 25.76
CA GLU A 281 12.73 -1.58 25.20
C GLU A 281 12.69 -2.26 23.82
N ALA A 282 13.65 -1.92 22.95
CA ALA A 282 13.73 -2.52 21.61
C ALA A 282 13.96 -4.03 21.70
N ARG A 283 14.86 -4.52 22.57
CA ARG A 283 15.09 -5.95 22.80
C ARG A 283 13.83 -6.67 23.24
N GLN A 284 13.11 -6.12 24.24
CA GLN A 284 11.87 -6.71 24.74
C GLN A 284 10.79 -6.82 23.65
N LYS A 285 10.62 -5.75 22.86
CA LYS A 285 9.64 -5.71 21.76
C LYS A 285 10.00 -6.66 20.64
N LEU A 286 11.25 -6.69 20.21
CA LEU A 286 11.74 -7.59 19.17
C LEU A 286 11.62 -9.05 19.60
N ASN A 287 11.95 -9.38 20.85
CA ASN A 287 11.78 -10.75 21.39
C ASN A 287 10.30 -11.17 21.47
N LYS A 288 9.40 -10.23 21.81
CA LYS A 288 7.96 -10.52 21.87
C LYS A 288 7.35 -10.74 20.48
N ILE A 289 7.70 -9.90 19.51
CA ILE A 289 7.05 -9.85 18.18
C ILE A 289 7.71 -10.81 17.19
N GLN A 290 9.03 -11.06 17.31
CA GLN A 290 9.81 -11.91 16.41
C GLN A 290 9.63 -11.52 14.94
N PRO A 291 10.03 -10.28 14.55
CA PRO A 291 9.84 -9.79 13.18
C PRO A 291 10.63 -10.64 12.19
N LYS A 292 10.04 -10.91 11.02
CA LYS A 292 10.66 -11.72 9.97
C LYS A 292 11.66 -10.96 9.11
N SER A 293 11.58 -9.62 9.10
CA SER A 293 12.47 -8.77 8.28
C SER A 293 12.88 -7.50 9.02
N LEU A 294 13.95 -6.84 8.53
CA LEU A 294 14.35 -5.52 9.02
C LEU A 294 13.22 -4.49 8.88
N GLY A 295 12.45 -4.57 7.80
CA GLY A 295 11.29 -3.71 7.61
C GLY A 295 10.23 -3.90 8.69
N GLN A 296 9.89 -5.14 9.05
CA GLN A 296 8.98 -5.38 10.18
C GLN A 296 9.55 -4.85 11.49
N ALA A 297 10.84 -5.08 11.77
CA ALA A 297 11.49 -4.59 12.97
C ALA A 297 11.42 -3.07 13.11
N SER A 298 11.59 -2.33 12.00
CA SER A 298 11.55 -0.85 12.00
C SER A 298 10.19 -0.26 12.35
N ARG A 299 9.10 -1.02 12.18
CA ARG A 299 7.72 -0.57 12.42
C ARG A 299 7.21 -0.89 13.83
N ILE A 300 7.96 -1.65 14.60
CA ILE A 300 7.59 -2.00 15.96
C ILE A 300 7.67 -0.75 16.85
N SER A 301 6.57 -0.40 17.50
CA SER A 301 6.56 0.70 18.48
C SER A 301 7.57 0.46 19.59
N GLY A 302 8.48 1.42 19.83
CA GLY A 302 9.60 1.29 20.76
C GLY A 302 10.94 0.91 20.12
N VAL A 303 10.96 0.56 18.82
CA VAL A 303 12.20 0.39 18.04
C VAL A 303 12.50 1.70 17.30
N SER A 304 13.63 2.32 17.59
CA SER A 304 14.05 3.61 17.02
C SER A 304 14.93 3.43 15.76
N PRO A 305 15.15 4.49 14.96
CA PRO A 305 16.11 4.45 13.87
C PRO A 305 17.53 4.06 14.28
N SER A 306 17.96 4.43 15.52
CA SER A 306 19.25 4.00 16.06
C SER A 306 19.32 2.50 16.35
N ASP A 307 18.23 1.92 16.88
CA ASP A 307 18.14 0.46 17.06
C ASP A 307 18.19 -0.27 15.71
N MET A 308 17.55 0.28 14.68
CA MET A 308 17.62 -0.28 13.32
C MET A 308 19.04 -0.26 12.75
N SER A 309 19.80 0.82 12.99
CA SER A 309 21.21 0.88 12.56
C SER A 309 22.03 -0.23 13.22
N VAL A 310 21.80 -0.49 14.50
CA VAL A 310 22.45 -1.60 15.24
C VAL A 310 22.08 -2.95 14.64
N LEU A 311 20.78 -3.18 14.36
CA LEU A 311 20.30 -4.44 13.75
C LEU A 311 20.89 -4.67 12.37
N ILE A 312 21.02 -3.63 11.54
CA ILE A 312 21.61 -3.73 10.21
C ILE A 312 23.08 -4.15 10.30
N VAL A 313 23.87 -3.47 11.14
CA VAL A 313 25.29 -3.79 11.35
C VAL A 313 25.45 -5.21 11.92
N TRP A 314 24.63 -5.58 12.89
CA TRP A 314 24.63 -6.92 13.46
C TRP A 314 24.31 -7.98 12.40
N LEU A 315 23.28 -7.79 11.58
CA LEU A 315 22.90 -8.75 10.53
C LEU A 315 23.99 -8.90 9.46
N GLU A 316 24.69 -7.83 9.13
CA GLU A 316 25.81 -7.86 8.18
C GLU A 316 27.03 -8.56 8.77
N SER A 317 27.30 -8.40 10.06
CA SER A 317 28.37 -9.15 10.75
C SER A 317 28.16 -10.65 10.75
N GLN A 318 26.89 -11.10 10.90
CA GLN A 318 26.52 -12.52 10.85
C GLN A 318 26.78 -13.18 9.47
N LYS A 319 26.69 -12.40 8.38
CA LYS A 319 26.99 -12.89 7.02
C LYS A 319 28.48 -13.07 6.76
N ASN A 320 29.32 -12.29 7.42
CA ASN A 320 30.76 -12.34 7.24
C ASN A 320 31.44 -13.45 8.10
N HIS A 321 30.68 -14.10 8.97
CA HIS A 321 31.14 -15.23 9.81
C HIS A 321 30.66 -16.61 9.32
N LYS A 322 29.95 -16.65 8.18
CA LYS A 322 29.59 -17.87 7.44
C LYS A 322 30.38 -17.92 6.12
#